data_5ab13f8231e88ed46054f3e4641d73b4
#
_entry.id   5ab13f8231e88ed46054f3e4641d73b4
#
_cell.length_a   1.000
_cell.length_b   1.000
_cell.length_c   1.000
_cell.angle_alpha   90.00
_cell.angle_beta   90.00
_cell.angle_gamma   90.00
#
_symmetry.space_group_name_H-M   'P 1'
#
loop_
_entity.id
_entity.type
_entity.pdbx_description
1 polymer ?
#
loop_
_entity_poly.entity_id
_entity_poly.type
_entity_poly.pdbx_seq_one_letter_code
_entity_poly.pdbx_strand_id
1 'polypeptide(L)'
;LGFNMVVEQVVNEVEKISFCQMSPVETANGYVMVRNPLRALVKDCLSIRPIDRPSVYRKWMEAVADAGRSLTKGVPVYGPFYNSFTQCLPEVPHSRSRRVQRRRKRITLEESGLTRWGWDQSMTDATVTDDCRLSFYKAFGMTPREQLQVEDWFAKNPPIYGKPRPEAGVPGHSFCRMFD
;
A
#
# COMPACT_ATOMS: atom_id res chain seq x y z
N LEU A 1 33.78 3.94 -22.49
CA LEU A 1 32.74 4.24 -21.46
C LEU A 1 31.88 2.99 -21.32
N GLY A 2 32.24 2.07 -20.41
CA GLY A 2 31.70 0.71 -20.37
C GLY A 2 30.49 0.59 -19.42
N PHE A 3 29.30 0.96 -19.87
CA PHE A 3 28.08 0.49 -19.23
C PHE A 3 27.67 -0.85 -19.88
N ASN A 4 27.57 -1.91 -19.08
CA ASN A 4 26.92 -3.14 -19.51
C ASN A 4 25.41 -2.92 -19.42
N MET A 5 24.74 -2.77 -20.56
CA MET A 5 23.29 -2.66 -20.60
C MET A 5 22.68 -4.06 -20.51
N VAL A 6 21.91 -4.31 -19.47
CA VAL A 6 21.08 -5.50 -19.37
C VAL A 6 19.75 -5.18 -20.04
N VAL A 7 19.45 -5.89 -21.13
CA VAL A 7 18.15 -5.78 -21.81
C VAL A 7 17.20 -6.79 -21.17
N GLU A 8 16.08 -6.29 -20.62
CA GLU A 8 15.03 -7.15 -20.09
C GLU A 8 14.27 -7.85 -21.23
N GLN A 9 13.54 -8.91 -20.89
CA GLN A 9 12.75 -9.67 -21.85
C GLN A 9 11.68 -8.76 -22.50
N VAL A 10 11.55 -8.87 -23.83
CA VAL A 10 10.47 -8.21 -24.56
C VAL A 10 9.13 -8.81 -24.16
N VAL A 11 8.20 -7.97 -23.78
CA VAL A 11 6.85 -8.38 -23.36
C VAL A 11 5.80 -7.77 -24.30
N ASN A 12 4.72 -8.52 -24.57
CA ASN A 12 3.62 -8.10 -25.44
C ASN A 12 2.41 -7.56 -24.66
N GLU A 13 2.40 -7.69 -23.34
CA GLU A 13 1.34 -7.21 -22.45
C GLU A 13 1.88 -6.04 -21.62
N VAL A 14 1.10 -4.96 -21.54
CA VAL A 14 1.50 -3.74 -20.81
C VAL A 14 1.76 -4.05 -19.34
N GLU A 15 0.94 -4.90 -18.73
CA GLU A 15 1.04 -5.27 -17.31
C GLU A 15 2.31 -6.06 -16.97
N LYS A 16 2.97 -6.64 -17.97
CA LYS A 16 4.24 -7.38 -17.80
C LYS A 16 5.46 -6.46 -17.82
N ILE A 17 5.30 -5.19 -18.16
CA ILE A 17 6.38 -4.20 -18.06
C ILE A 17 6.76 -4.04 -16.59
N SER A 18 8.06 -4.13 -16.29
CA SER A 18 8.58 -3.85 -14.96
C SER A 18 9.48 -2.61 -14.99
N PHE A 19 9.18 -1.64 -14.15
CA PHE A 19 10.00 -0.45 -13.98
C PHE A 19 10.09 -0.08 -12.49
N CYS A 20 11.29 -0.02 -11.97
CA CYS A 20 11.54 0.29 -10.55
C CYS A 20 10.73 -0.60 -9.58
N GLN A 21 10.63 -1.89 -9.86
CA GLN A 21 9.83 -2.88 -9.10
C GLN A 21 8.32 -2.61 -9.11
N MET A 22 7.84 -1.86 -10.09
CA MET A 22 6.42 -1.57 -10.31
C MET A 22 6.00 -2.10 -11.68
N SER A 23 4.72 -2.46 -11.77
CA SER A 23 4.07 -2.83 -13.04
C SER A 23 2.83 -1.96 -13.25
N PRO A 24 2.48 -1.66 -14.50
CA PRO A 24 1.27 -0.92 -14.78
C PRO A 24 0.03 -1.77 -14.52
N VAL A 25 -0.97 -1.18 -13.90
CA VAL A 25 -2.30 -1.77 -13.66
C VAL A 25 -3.35 -0.79 -14.18
N GLU A 26 -4.28 -1.30 -14.97
CA GLU A 26 -5.39 -0.53 -15.50
C GLU A 26 -6.40 -0.22 -14.39
N THR A 27 -6.77 1.05 -14.27
CA THR A 27 -7.80 1.53 -13.35
C THR A 27 -8.87 2.27 -14.14
N ALA A 28 -9.98 2.64 -13.51
CA ALA A 28 -11.03 3.44 -14.14
C ALA A 28 -10.52 4.77 -14.74
N ASN A 29 -9.37 5.27 -14.28
CA ASN A 29 -8.77 6.52 -14.70
C ASN A 29 -7.51 6.35 -15.57
N GLY A 30 -7.25 5.13 -16.07
CA GLY A 30 -6.08 4.79 -16.86
C GLY A 30 -5.06 3.94 -16.09
N TYR A 31 -3.88 3.74 -16.70
CA TYR A 31 -2.83 2.93 -16.10
C TYR A 31 -2.08 3.66 -14.97
N VAL A 32 -1.87 2.96 -13.86
CA VAL A 32 -1.08 3.40 -12.72
C VAL A 32 0.05 2.43 -12.48
N MET A 33 1.25 2.94 -12.17
CA MET A 33 2.38 2.11 -11.77
C MET A 33 2.21 1.64 -10.34
N VAL A 34 2.11 0.33 -10.14
CA VAL A 34 1.84 -0.31 -8.85
C VAL A 34 3.01 -1.19 -8.45
N ARG A 35 3.48 -1.06 -7.22
CA ARG A 35 4.51 -1.96 -6.66
C ARG A 35 3.97 -3.38 -6.51
N ASN A 36 4.87 -4.36 -6.61
CA ASN A 36 4.47 -5.73 -6.32
C ASN A 36 3.87 -5.82 -4.90
N PRO A 37 2.62 -6.32 -4.75
CA PRO A 37 1.90 -6.30 -3.48
C PRO A 37 2.65 -7.04 -2.37
N LEU A 38 3.26 -8.17 -2.64
CA LEU A 38 4.00 -8.93 -1.62
C LEU A 38 5.12 -8.11 -0.99
N ARG A 39 5.88 -7.41 -1.82
CA ARG A 39 6.99 -6.57 -1.34
C ARG A 39 6.49 -5.29 -0.68
N ALA A 40 5.45 -4.67 -1.24
CA ALA A 40 4.90 -3.43 -0.71
C ALA A 40 4.25 -3.65 0.66
N LEU A 41 3.41 -4.68 0.79
CA LEU A 41 2.70 -5.00 2.03
C LEU A 41 3.66 -5.28 3.19
N VAL A 42 4.79 -5.94 2.92
CA VAL A 42 5.84 -6.16 3.93
C VAL A 42 6.60 -4.88 4.24
N LYS A 43 7.10 -4.18 3.22
CA LYS A 43 7.92 -2.97 3.41
C LYS A 43 7.17 -1.84 4.10
N ASP A 44 5.91 -1.66 3.77
CA ASP A 44 5.08 -0.59 4.32
C ASP A 44 4.64 -0.87 5.78
N CYS A 45 4.85 -2.10 6.26
CA CYS A 45 4.72 -2.44 7.68
C CYS A 45 6.01 -2.22 8.49
N LEU A 46 7.13 -1.87 7.84
CA LEU A 46 8.41 -1.68 8.51
C LEU A 46 8.67 -0.21 8.77
N SER A 47 9.18 0.10 9.96
CA SER A 47 9.66 1.43 10.32
C SER A 47 11.15 1.39 10.62
N ILE A 48 11.90 2.33 10.05
CA ILE A 48 13.32 2.53 10.35
C ILE A 48 13.55 3.29 11.66
N ARG A 49 12.48 3.86 12.23
CA ARG A 49 12.53 4.56 13.53
C ARG A 49 11.75 3.77 14.57
N PRO A 50 12.13 3.81 15.85
CA PRO A 50 11.35 3.21 16.92
C PRO A 50 9.91 3.76 16.94
N ILE A 51 8.93 2.86 16.94
CA ILE A 51 7.49 3.16 17.01
C ILE A 51 6.85 2.63 18.29
N ASP A 52 7.65 2.48 19.32
CA ASP A 52 7.31 1.93 20.64
C ASP A 52 6.33 2.80 21.44
N ARG A 53 6.21 4.09 21.13
CA ARG A 53 5.28 5.01 21.80
C ARG A 53 3.94 5.06 21.04
N PRO A 54 2.78 4.93 21.74
CA PRO A 54 1.46 4.96 21.10
C PRO A 54 1.23 6.16 20.19
N SER A 55 1.71 7.35 20.60
CA SER A 55 1.57 8.57 19.81
C SER A 55 2.45 8.60 18.55
N VAL A 56 3.60 7.95 18.56
CA VAL A 56 4.50 7.82 17.41
C VAL A 56 3.93 6.77 16.45
N TYR A 57 3.54 5.61 16.99
CA TYR A 57 2.91 4.54 16.24
C TYR A 57 1.68 5.06 15.47
N ARG A 58 0.76 5.74 16.16
CA ARG A 58 -0.45 6.32 15.55
C ARG A 58 -0.11 7.23 14.36
N LYS A 59 0.83 8.16 14.53
CA LYS A 59 1.21 9.09 13.46
C LYS A 59 1.85 8.39 12.27
N TRP A 60 2.68 7.40 12.54
CA TRP A 60 3.31 6.61 11.51
C TRP A 60 2.28 5.82 10.71
N MET A 61 1.34 5.14 11.39
CA MET A 61 0.25 4.40 10.74
C MET A 61 -0.65 5.32 9.89
N GLU A 62 -1.05 6.47 10.42
CA GLU A 62 -1.83 7.46 9.69
C GLU A 62 -1.08 7.94 8.43
N ALA A 63 0.22 8.25 8.55
CA ALA A 63 1.03 8.73 7.43
C ALA A 63 1.20 7.68 6.33
N VAL A 64 1.51 6.43 6.71
CA VAL A 64 1.65 5.32 5.76
C VAL A 64 0.31 5.02 5.07
N ALA A 65 -0.79 5.00 5.83
CA ALA A 65 -2.12 4.76 5.28
C ALA A 65 -2.53 5.84 4.27
N ASP A 66 -2.34 7.11 4.62
CA ASP A 66 -2.69 8.23 3.74
C ASP A 66 -1.84 8.24 2.45
N ALA A 67 -0.53 8.02 2.59
CA ALA A 67 0.36 7.94 1.44
C ALA A 67 0.00 6.74 0.54
N GLY A 68 -0.20 5.59 1.12
CA GLY A 68 -0.53 4.37 0.38
C GLY A 68 -1.86 4.48 -0.36
N ARG A 69 -2.92 4.95 0.30
CA ARG A 69 -4.22 5.17 -0.34
C ARG A 69 -4.15 6.16 -1.51
N SER A 70 -3.38 7.22 -1.35
CA SER A 70 -3.19 8.22 -2.41
C SER A 70 -2.52 7.63 -3.66
N LEU A 71 -1.51 6.79 -3.46
CA LEU A 71 -0.72 6.21 -4.56
C LEU A 71 -1.40 5.01 -5.25
N THR A 72 -2.32 4.33 -4.56
CA THR A 72 -2.95 3.08 -5.04
C THR A 72 -4.46 3.18 -5.14
N LYS A 73 -4.97 4.37 -5.42
CA LYS A 73 -6.39 4.64 -5.54
C LYS A 73 -7.04 3.79 -6.62
N GLY A 74 -8.09 3.05 -6.28
CA GLY A 74 -8.79 2.16 -7.20
C GLY A 74 -8.05 0.87 -7.55
N VAL A 75 -6.92 0.57 -6.91
CA VAL A 75 -6.15 -0.66 -7.11
C VAL A 75 -6.59 -1.72 -6.09
N PRO A 76 -6.83 -2.99 -6.51
CA PRO A 76 -7.20 -4.08 -5.62
C PRO A 76 -6.19 -4.30 -4.50
N VAL A 77 -6.63 -4.89 -3.39
CA VAL A 77 -5.82 -5.28 -2.22
C VAL A 77 -5.30 -4.10 -1.40
N TYR A 78 -4.81 -3.05 -2.02
CA TYR A 78 -4.16 -1.93 -1.34
C TYR A 78 -5.12 -1.06 -0.52
N GLY A 79 -6.33 -0.80 -1.02
CA GLY A 79 -7.33 -0.02 -0.30
C GLY A 79 -7.65 -0.62 1.08
N PRO A 80 -8.15 -1.86 1.17
CA PRO A 80 -8.39 -2.56 2.44
C PRO A 80 -7.15 -2.69 3.33
N PHE A 81 -5.97 -2.92 2.74
CA PHE A 81 -4.71 -2.96 3.49
C PHE A 81 -4.44 -1.66 4.23
N TYR A 82 -4.41 -0.52 3.52
CA TYR A 82 -4.13 0.77 4.15
C TYR A 82 -5.27 1.26 5.05
N ASN A 83 -6.52 0.90 4.73
CA ASN A 83 -7.65 1.20 5.61
C ASN A 83 -7.54 0.45 6.95
N SER A 84 -7.02 -0.78 6.94
CA SER A 84 -6.79 -1.54 8.16
C SER A 84 -5.85 -0.82 9.15
N PHE A 85 -4.92 0.01 8.67
CA PHE A 85 -3.98 0.74 9.50
C PHE A 85 -4.64 1.79 10.41
N THR A 86 -5.78 2.30 10.01
CA THR A 86 -6.49 3.37 10.75
C THR A 86 -7.67 2.85 11.57
N GLN A 87 -8.03 1.57 11.47
CA GLN A 87 -9.18 0.99 12.17
C GLN A 87 -8.98 0.86 13.69
N CYS A 88 -7.78 0.48 14.13
CA CYS A 88 -7.47 0.20 15.53
C CYS A 88 -6.27 1.02 16.03
N LEU A 89 -6.34 2.34 15.83
CA LEU A 89 -5.31 3.23 16.34
C LEU A 89 -5.44 3.42 17.86
N PRO A 90 -4.31 3.42 18.58
CA PRO A 90 -4.32 3.66 20.02
C PRO A 90 -4.90 5.04 20.35
N GLU A 91 -5.71 5.13 21.39
CA GLU A 91 -6.16 6.40 21.92
C GLU A 91 -4.95 7.17 22.47
N VAL A 92 -4.82 8.39 22.02
CA VAL A 92 -3.78 9.30 22.51
C VAL A 92 -4.49 10.54 23.07
N PRO A 93 -4.21 10.93 24.31
CA PRO A 93 -4.82 12.12 24.91
C PRO A 93 -4.69 13.34 23.99
N HIS A 94 -5.81 13.97 23.72
CA HIS A 94 -5.88 15.14 22.82
C HIS A 94 -5.36 16.39 23.54
N SER A 95 -4.04 16.44 23.78
CA SER A 95 -3.42 17.61 24.43
C SER A 95 -3.10 18.78 23.50
N ARG A 96 -3.46 18.68 22.19
CA ARG A 96 -3.07 19.71 21.21
C ARG A 96 -4.16 19.99 20.19
N SER A 97 -4.31 21.27 19.84
CA SER A 97 -5.30 21.75 18.89
C SER A 97 -5.21 21.04 17.52
N ARG A 98 -6.37 20.88 16.85
CA ARG A 98 -6.48 20.32 15.49
C ARG A 98 -5.51 20.96 14.48
N ARG A 99 -5.17 22.23 14.68
CA ARG A 99 -4.22 23.00 13.86
C ARG A 99 -2.79 22.45 13.94
N VAL A 100 -2.33 22.04 15.13
CA VAL A 100 -1.00 21.43 15.34
C VAL A 100 -0.93 20.03 14.76
N GLN A 101 -2.02 19.26 14.84
CA GLN A 101 -2.10 17.92 14.23
C GLN A 101 -2.03 18.01 12.70
N ARG A 102 -2.79 18.91 12.07
CA ARG A 102 -2.75 19.16 10.61
C ARG A 102 -1.35 19.59 10.14
N ARG A 103 -0.70 20.49 10.87
CA ARG A 103 0.66 20.95 10.55
C ARG A 103 1.69 19.80 10.62
N ARG A 104 1.58 18.92 11.63
CA ARG A 104 2.49 17.78 11.79
C ARG A 104 2.30 16.72 10.71
N LYS A 105 1.04 16.42 10.36
CA LYS A 105 0.72 15.52 9.24
C LYS A 105 1.30 16.06 7.93
N ARG A 106 1.17 17.36 7.66
CA ARG A 106 1.75 18.04 6.50
C ARG A 106 3.28 17.92 6.45
N ILE A 107 3.98 18.14 7.57
CA ILE A 107 5.44 18.00 7.64
C ILE A 107 5.87 16.57 7.30
N THR A 108 5.20 15.55 7.84
CA THR A 108 5.53 14.14 7.55
C THR A 108 5.34 13.81 6.08
N LEU A 109 4.31 14.35 5.43
CA LEU A 109 4.06 14.20 4.00
C LEU A 109 5.09 14.96 3.15
N GLU A 110 5.47 16.16 3.58
CA GLU A 110 6.53 16.97 2.95
C GLU A 110 7.87 16.25 3.04
N GLU A 111 8.20 15.65 4.18
CA GLU A 111 9.41 14.83 4.37
C GLU A 111 9.42 13.59 3.48
N SER A 112 8.26 13.00 3.18
CA SER A 112 8.13 11.86 2.25
C SER A 112 8.27 12.27 0.76
N GLY A 113 8.28 13.56 0.45
CA GLY A 113 8.33 14.09 -0.92
C GLY A 113 7.01 14.03 -1.69
N LEU A 114 5.95 13.44 -1.14
CA LEU A 114 4.68 13.24 -1.82
C LEU A 114 3.98 14.55 -2.20
N THR A 115 4.17 15.62 -1.44
CA THR A 115 3.57 16.94 -1.72
C THR A 115 4.12 17.60 -2.99
N ARG A 116 5.35 17.24 -3.42
CA ARG A 116 5.99 17.78 -4.63
C ARG A 116 5.46 17.16 -5.92
N TRP A 117 4.82 15.99 -5.84
CA TRP A 117 4.41 15.20 -6.99
C TRP A 117 2.93 15.30 -7.32
N GLY A 118 2.24 16.34 -6.86
CA GLY A 118 0.81 16.54 -7.14
C GLY A 118 -0.07 15.50 -6.46
N TRP A 119 0.30 15.10 -5.24
CA TRP A 119 -0.46 14.17 -4.43
C TRP A 119 -1.92 14.61 -4.30
N ASP A 120 -2.81 13.78 -4.79
CA ASP A 120 -4.25 14.02 -4.69
C ASP A 120 -4.72 13.83 -3.24
N GLN A 121 -5.07 14.95 -2.60
CA GLN A 121 -5.60 14.95 -1.23
C GLN A 121 -7.04 14.42 -1.15
N SER A 122 -7.71 14.19 -2.29
CA SER A 122 -9.03 13.58 -2.30
C SER A 122 -8.91 12.11 -1.89
N MET A 123 -9.13 11.83 -0.61
CA MET A 123 -9.10 10.49 -0.01
C MET A 123 -10.35 9.67 -0.36
N THR A 124 -11.09 10.06 -1.41
CA THR A 124 -12.26 9.30 -1.84
C THR A 124 -11.80 7.98 -2.44
N ASP A 125 -12.32 6.89 -1.90
CA ASP A 125 -12.08 5.55 -2.43
C ASP A 125 -12.57 5.49 -3.88
N ALA A 126 -11.67 5.20 -4.79
CA ALA A 126 -12.06 4.89 -6.16
C ALA A 126 -12.55 3.44 -6.21
N THR A 127 -13.61 3.22 -6.98
CA THR A 127 -14.16 1.88 -7.15
C THR A 127 -13.16 1.00 -7.92
N VAL A 128 -12.90 -0.18 -7.39
CA VAL A 128 -12.13 -1.21 -8.08
C VAL A 128 -13.05 -1.88 -9.10
N THR A 129 -12.70 -1.78 -10.39
CA THR A 129 -13.45 -2.41 -11.49
C THR A 129 -12.99 -3.84 -11.72
N ASP A 130 -13.80 -4.65 -12.41
CA ASP A 130 -13.42 -6.02 -12.79
C ASP A 130 -12.23 -6.02 -13.75
N ASP A 131 -12.15 -5.04 -14.66
CA ASP A 131 -11.01 -4.86 -15.56
C ASP A 131 -9.73 -4.57 -14.77
N CYS A 132 -9.81 -3.73 -13.73
CA CYS A 132 -8.68 -3.49 -12.83
C CYS A 132 -8.23 -4.76 -12.11
N ARG A 133 -9.17 -5.61 -11.66
CA ARG A 133 -8.84 -6.90 -11.03
C ARG A 133 -8.15 -7.85 -12.00
N LEU A 134 -8.59 -7.86 -13.24
CA LEU A 134 -7.99 -8.68 -14.30
C LEU A 134 -6.60 -8.16 -14.68
N SER A 135 -6.42 -6.84 -14.84
CA SER A 135 -5.12 -6.21 -15.08
C SER A 135 -4.15 -6.48 -13.91
N PHE A 136 -4.63 -6.39 -12.67
CA PHE A 136 -3.83 -6.73 -11.48
C PHE A 136 -3.40 -8.21 -11.47
N TYR A 137 -4.29 -9.12 -11.89
CA TYR A 137 -3.95 -10.53 -12.06
C TYR A 137 -2.87 -10.73 -13.11
N LYS A 138 -2.98 -10.08 -14.27
CA LYS A 138 -1.95 -10.14 -15.31
C LYS A 138 -0.60 -9.63 -14.81
N ALA A 139 -0.60 -8.53 -14.06
CA ALA A 139 0.62 -7.92 -13.53
C ALA A 139 1.32 -8.78 -12.47
N PHE A 140 0.56 -9.34 -11.53
CA PHE A 140 1.11 -9.94 -10.30
C PHE A 140 0.75 -11.40 -10.07
N GLY A 141 -0.07 -12.02 -10.93
CA GLY A 141 -0.47 -13.42 -10.82
C GLY A 141 -1.52 -13.73 -9.74
N MET A 142 -2.03 -12.72 -9.01
CA MET A 142 -3.04 -12.91 -7.99
C MET A 142 -4.44 -12.88 -8.61
N THR A 143 -5.13 -14.01 -8.60
CA THR A 143 -6.48 -14.13 -9.18
C THR A 143 -7.48 -13.20 -8.48
N PRO A 144 -8.58 -12.77 -9.16
CA PRO A 144 -9.62 -11.92 -8.54
C PRO A 144 -10.20 -12.51 -7.25
N ARG A 145 -10.32 -13.84 -7.17
CA ARG A 145 -10.78 -14.53 -5.96
C ARG A 145 -9.80 -14.39 -4.81
N GLU A 146 -8.51 -14.56 -5.06
CA GLU A 146 -7.45 -14.38 -4.06
C GLU A 146 -7.37 -12.92 -3.61
N GLN A 147 -7.53 -11.95 -4.53
CA GLN A 147 -7.59 -10.54 -4.20
C GLN A 147 -8.69 -10.27 -3.16
N LEU A 148 -9.92 -10.76 -3.41
CA LEU A 148 -11.05 -10.59 -2.49
C LEU A 148 -10.82 -11.28 -1.14
N GLN A 149 -10.20 -12.46 -1.12
CA GLN A 149 -9.86 -13.15 0.12
C GLN A 149 -8.85 -12.36 0.96
N VAL A 150 -7.84 -11.79 0.32
CA VAL A 150 -6.83 -10.96 0.99
C VAL A 150 -7.45 -9.64 1.49
N GLU A 151 -8.31 -9.03 0.71
CA GLU A 151 -9.06 -7.82 1.10
C GLU A 151 -9.93 -8.08 2.34
N ASP A 152 -10.69 -9.17 2.35
CA ASP A 152 -11.51 -9.59 3.50
C ASP A 152 -10.66 -9.89 4.73
N TRP A 153 -9.50 -10.53 4.54
CA TRP A 153 -8.57 -10.80 5.63
C TRP A 153 -8.07 -9.52 6.28
N PHE A 154 -7.65 -8.50 5.49
CA PHE A 154 -7.22 -7.21 6.03
C PHE A 154 -8.33 -6.47 6.76
N ALA A 155 -9.56 -6.53 6.26
CA ALA A 155 -10.71 -5.93 6.91
C ALA A 155 -10.99 -6.54 8.30
N LYS A 156 -10.79 -7.86 8.44
CA LYS A 156 -11.03 -8.60 9.69
C LYS A 156 -9.85 -8.58 10.67
N ASN A 157 -8.63 -8.32 10.17
CA ASN A 157 -7.39 -8.39 10.97
C ASN A 157 -6.60 -7.06 10.94
N PRO A 158 -7.16 -5.96 11.47
CA PRO A 158 -6.44 -4.70 11.57
C PRO A 158 -5.23 -4.84 12.52
N PRO A 159 -4.13 -4.12 12.27
CA PRO A 159 -2.99 -4.13 13.18
C PRO A 159 -3.34 -3.45 14.50
N ILE A 160 -3.08 -4.13 15.61
CA ILE A 160 -3.34 -3.63 16.96
C ILE A 160 -2.00 -3.27 17.61
N TYR A 161 -1.91 -2.06 18.16
CA TYR A 161 -0.71 -1.62 18.88
C TYR A 161 -0.31 -2.62 19.99
N GLY A 162 0.98 -2.99 20.00
CA GLY A 162 1.53 -3.92 21.00
C GLY A 162 1.13 -5.38 20.84
N LYS A 163 0.42 -5.74 19.76
CA LYS A 163 0.09 -7.13 19.43
C LYS A 163 0.65 -7.50 18.07
N PRO A 164 1.31 -8.67 17.93
CA PRO A 164 1.68 -9.19 16.62
C PRO A 164 0.41 -9.47 15.79
N ARG A 165 0.48 -9.27 14.48
CA ARG A 165 -0.57 -9.77 13.58
C ARG A 165 -0.55 -11.30 13.61
N PRO A 166 -1.73 -11.95 13.56
CA PRO A 166 -1.76 -13.41 13.46
C PRO A 166 -1.08 -13.82 12.15
N GLU A 167 -0.02 -14.62 12.26
CA GLU A 167 0.70 -15.16 11.10
C GLU A 167 -0.10 -16.24 10.38
N ALA A 168 -0.93 -16.99 11.14
CA ALA A 168 -1.77 -18.04 10.61
C ALA A 168 -3.00 -17.45 9.91
N GLY A 169 -3.19 -17.79 8.65
CA GLY A 169 -4.41 -17.53 7.91
C GLY A 169 -4.36 -16.34 6.93
N VAL A 170 -3.19 -15.75 6.63
CA VAL A 170 -3.09 -14.90 5.45
C VAL A 170 -3.42 -15.78 4.24
N PRO A 171 -4.53 -15.54 3.53
CA PRO A 171 -4.82 -16.26 2.29
C PRO A 171 -3.67 -15.99 1.34
N GLY A 172 -2.96 -17.03 0.94
CA GLY A 172 -1.80 -16.86 0.07
C GLY A 172 -0.46 -17.23 0.70
N HIS A 173 -0.41 -18.02 1.78
CA HIS A 173 0.84 -18.65 2.21
C HIS A 173 1.47 -19.51 1.09
N SER A 174 0.66 -19.99 0.15
CA SER A 174 1.13 -20.57 -1.12
C SER A 174 1.67 -19.50 -2.08
N PHE A 175 1.17 -18.27 -1.98
CA PHE A 175 1.61 -17.13 -2.79
C PHE A 175 3.00 -16.62 -2.36
N CYS A 176 3.32 -16.63 -1.09
CA CYS A 176 4.68 -16.34 -0.61
C CYS A 176 5.71 -17.38 -1.06
N ARG A 177 5.33 -18.64 -1.25
CA ARG A 177 6.23 -19.71 -1.73
C ARG A 177 6.51 -19.68 -3.23
N MET A 178 5.81 -18.89 -4.02
CA MET A 178 6.07 -18.74 -5.45
C MET A 178 7.25 -17.81 -5.77
N PHE A 179 7.85 -17.18 -4.77
CA PHE A 179 8.87 -16.14 -4.94
C PHE A 179 10.16 -16.39 -4.14
N ASP A 180 10.30 -17.56 -3.53
CA ASP A 180 11.55 -18.12 -3.05
C ASP A 180 12.20 -18.92 -4.20
#